data_1953d3b98df3468ad919550b3311ad94
#
_entry.id   1953d3b98df3468ad919550b3311ad94
#
_cell.length_a   1.000
_cell.length_b   1.000
_cell.length_c   1.000
_cell.angle_alpha   90.00
_cell.angle_beta   90.00
_cell.angle_gamma   90.00
#
_symmetry.space_group_name_H-M   'P 1'
#
loop_
_entity.id
_entity.type
_entity.pdbx_description
1 polymer ?
#
loop_
_entity_poly.entity_id
_entity_poly.type
_entity_poly.pdbx_seq_one_letter_code
_entity_poly.pdbx_strand_id
1 'polypeptide(L)'
;MAKKFRIGAEGFGKINWFLGRVTRQGGHSKLPSAIDSLKSASFQDGLGSAGLKSFRVLALIGAGVSGLLGSATIVFSDEAEHGLECPSYPWPHKGILSSYDHSSIRRGHQVYQLVCASCHSMSLVSYRDLVGVAYTEEETKAMAAEIEVVDGPNDEGEMFTRPGKLSDRFPQPYANEAAARFANGGAYPPDLSLITKARHNGQNYVFALLTGYRDPPAGVSIREGLHYNPYFPGGAIAMPKMLNDGAVEYEDGVPATEAQMGKDVVTFLSWAAEPEMEERKLMGFKWIFVLSLALLQAGYYRRLRWSTLKSRKLVIDAVN
;
A
#
# COMPACT_ATOMS: atom_id res chain seq x y z
N MET A 1 44.00 8.16 24.83
CA MET A 1 44.46 7.01 24.00
C MET A 1 43.56 6.94 22.76
N ALA A 2 44.04 7.39 21.63
CA ALA A 2 43.31 7.46 20.38
C ALA A 2 43.55 6.16 19.60
N LYS A 3 42.49 5.37 19.33
CA LYS A 3 42.52 4.23 18.39
C LYS A 3 42.10 4.68 17.01
N LYS A 4 43.08 4.72 16.11
CA LYS A 4 42.86 4.89 14.66
C LYS A 4 42.13 3.68 14.09
N PHE A 5 40.94 3.88 13.51
CA PHE A 5 40.31 2.90 12.65
C PHE A 5 40.79 3.10 11.20
N ARG A 6 41.44 2.08 10.68
CA ARG A 6 41.93 2.00 9.29
C ARG A 6 40.83 1.33 8.47
N ILE A 7 40.26 2.06 7.54
CA ILE A 7 39.27 1.51 6.57
C ILE A 7 40.10 0.90 5.42
N GLY A 8 40.03 -0.42 5.30
CA GLY A 8 40.54 -1.17 4.16
C GLY A 8 39.57 -1.07 2.98
N ALA A 9 40.06 -0.58 1.86
CA ALA A 9 39.37 -0.60 0.58
C ALA A 9 39.74 -1.89 -0.17
N GLU A 10 38.86 -2.88 -0.16
CA GLU A 10 38.88 -3.99 -1.15
C GLU A 10 37.51 -4.57 -1.31
N GLY A 11 37.05 -4.66 -2.58
CA GLY A 11 35.89 -5.48 -2.93
C GLY A 11 34.84 -4.87 -3.86
N PHE A 12 35.25 -4.19 -4.95
CA PHE A 12 34.34 -3.99 -6.08
C PHE A 12 34.24 -5.27 -6.90
N GLY A 13 33.32 -6.17 -6.52
CA GLY A 13 32.96 -7.36 -7.27
C GLY A 13 32.05 -7.00 -8.45
N LYS A 14 32.46 -7.40 -9.64
CA LYS A 14 31.79 -7.24 -10.93
C LYS A 14 30.38 -7.85 -10.90
N ILE A 15 29.34 -7.06 -11.05
CA ILE A 15 27.99 -7.54 -11.33
C ILE A 15 27.87 -7.69 -12.86
N ASN A 16 27.98 -8.94 -13.31
CA ASN A 16 27.67 -9.31 -14.70
C ASN A 16 26.15 -9.35 -14.89
N TRP A 17 25.62 -8.45 -15.69
CA TRP A 17 24.26 -8.52 -16.19
C TRP A 17 24.15 -9.62 -17.26
N PHE A 18 23.49 -10.71 -16.89
CA PHE A 18 23.06 -11.74 -17.83
C PHE A 18 21.82 -11.23 -18.59
N LEU A 19 22.03 -10.75 -19.81
CA LEU A 19 20.95 -10.50 -20.77
C LEU A 19 20.47 -11.84 -21.33
N GLY A 20 19.45 -12.43 -20.71
CA GLY A 20 18.71 -13.54 -21.26
C GLY A 20 17.90 -13.11 -22.48
N ARG A 21 18.35 -13.51 -23.67
CA ARG A 21 17.67 -13.34 -24.95
C ARG A 21 16.46 -14.27 -24.98
N VAL A 22 15.24 -13.74 -24.73
CA VAL A 22 13.99 -14.47 -24.96
C VAL A 22 13.68 -14.41 -26.45
N THR A 23 13.83 -15.52 -27.14
CA THR A 23 13.36 -15.71 -28.52
C THR A 23 11.84 -15.79 -28.53
N ARG A 24 11.21 -14.77 -29.07
CA ARG A 24 9.77 -14.67 -29.27
C ARG A 24 9.42 -15.47 -30.53
N GLN A 25 8.81 -16.65 -30.39
CA GLN A 25 8.15 -17.32 -31.52
C GLN A 25 6.85 -16.58 -31.81
N GLY A 26 6.71 -16.13 -33.05
CA GLY A 26 5.56 -15.38 -33.51
C GLY A 26 4.36 -16.28 -33.81
N GLY A 27 3.24 -15.89 -33.25
CA GLY A 27 1.91 -16.28 -33.70
C GLY A 27 1.19 -15.03 -34.15
N HIS A 28 1.14 -14.79 -35.48
CA HIS A 28 0.37 -13.67 -36.04
C HIS A 28 -1.12 -14.02 -36.06
N SER A 29 -1.89 -13.45 -35.16
CA SER A 29 -3.31 -13.20 -35.38
C SER A 29 -3.51 -11.70 -35.55
N LYS A 30 -3.65 -11.25 -36.80
CA LYS A 30 -3.97 -9.87 -37.14
C LYS A 30 -5.45 -9.61 -36.81
N LEU A 31 -5.70 -8.84 -35.76
CA LEU A 31 -6.96 -8.07 -35.65
C LEU A 31 -6.77 -6.82 -36.53
N PRO A 32 -7.70 -6.52 -37.46
CA PRO A 32 -7.66 -5.28 -38.22
C PRO A 32 -8.00 -4.11 -37.29
N SER A 33 -7.08 -3.15 -37.17
CA SER A 33 -7.32 -1.92 -36.47
C SER A 33 -8.35 -1.07 -37.22
N ALA A 34 -9.31 -0.50 -36.52
CA ALA A 34 -10.37 0.36 -37.08
C ALA A 34 -9.86 1.63 -37.81
N ILE A 35 -8.54 1.83 -37.85
CA ILE A 35 -7.88 2.97 -38.48
C ILE A 35 -7.61 2.72 -39.98
N ASP A 36 -7.46 1.47 -40.40
CA ASP A 36 -7.17 1.17 -41.82
C ASP A 36 -8.43 1.21 -42.71
N SER A 37 -9.63 1.13 -42.11
CA SER A 37 -10.91 1.27 -42.85
C SER A 37 -11.26 2.70 -43.25
N LEU A 38 -10.56 3.70 -42.72
CA LEU A 38 -10.81 5.11 -43.04
C LEU A 38 -9.95 5.67 -44.18
N LYS A 39 -9.02 4.90 -44.72
CA LYS A 39 -8.12 5.37 -45.81
C LYS A 39 -8.56 5.01 -47.22
N SER A 40 -9.63 4.26 -47.43
CA SER A 40 -10.06 3.83 -48.77
C SER A 40 -11.34 4.50 -49.27
N ALA A 41 -11.86 5.54 -48.62
CA ALA A 41 -12.94 6.35 -49.15
C ALA A 41 -12.40 7.64 -49.78
N SER A 42 -11.97 7.57 -51.01
CA SER A 42 -11.78 8.76 -51.87
C SER A 42 -13.17 9.29 -52.21
N PHE A 43 -13.66 10.25 -51.43
CA PHE A 43 -14.87 10.99 -51.78
C PHE A 43 -14.44 12.30 -52.45
N GLN A 44 -14.60 12.35 -53.81
CA GLN A 44 -14.42 13.52 -54.60
C GLN A 44 -15.53 14.56 -54.35
N ASP A 45 -15.10 15.76 -54.13
CA ASP A 45 -15.67 17.08 -54.43
C ASP A 45 -17.19 17.24 -54.43
N GLY A 46 -17.68 18.03 -53.51
CA GLY A 46 -19.03 18.65 -53.66
C GLY A 46 -19.81 19.05 -52.42
N LEU A 47 -19.20 19.22 -51.27
CA LEU A 47 -19.92 19.83 -50.12
C LEU A 47 -19.27 21.13 -49.68
N GLY A 48 -20.05 22.22 -49.81
CA GLY A 48 -19.65 23.57 -49.44
C GLY A 48 -19.25 23.68 -47.97
N SER A 49 -18.42 24.70 -47.64
CA SER A 49 -17.82 24.94 -46.32
C SER A 49 -18.72 24.91 -45.10
N ALA A 50 -20.03 25.02 -45.28
CA ALA A 50 -21.04 24.94 -44.22
C ALA A 50 -21.31 23.50 -43.75
N GLY A 51 -21.26 22.48 -44.66
CA GLY A 51 -21.48 21.09 -44.30
C GLY A 51 -20.32 20.49 -43.47
N LEU A 52 -19.08 20.92 -43.74
CA LEU A 52 -17.90 20.44 -43.04
C LEU A 52 -17.85 20.91 -41.56
N LYS A 53 -18.37 22.12 -41.29
CA LYS A 53 -18.47 22.65 -39.91
C LYS A 53 -19.53 21.91 -39.10
N SER A 54 -20.67 21.58 -39.71
CA SER A 54 -21.73 20.82 -39.05
C SER A 54 -21.29 19.37 -38.75
N PHE A 55 -20.55 18.76 -39.64
CA PHE A 55 -20.03 17.38 -39.44
C PHE A 55 -18.97 17.33 -38.30
N ARG A 56 -18.11 18.34 -38.18
CA ARG A 56 -17.15 18.44 -37.07
C ARG A 56 -17.82 18.67 -35.73
N VAL A 57 -18.88 19.48 -35.69
CA VAL A 57 -19.69 19.70 -34.45
C VAL A 57 -20.41 18.43 -34.02
N LEU A 58 -21.03 17.68 -34.96
CA LEU A 58 -21.66 16.40 -34.68
C LEU A 58 -20.67 15.33 -34.20
N ALA A 59 -19.48 15.28 -34.79
CA ALA A 59 -18.42 14.35 -34.37
C ALA A 59 -17.90 14.66 -32.97
N LEU A 60 -17.77 15.95 -32.62
CA LEU A 60 -17.36 16.37 -31.28
C LEU A 60 -18.45 16.12 -30.22
N ILE A 61 -19.73 16.31 -30.57
CA ILE A 61 -20.86 15.96 -29.69
C ILE A 61 -20.94 14.46 -29.49
N GLY A 62 -20.77 13.66 -30.55
CA GLY A 62 -20.77 12.19 -30.47
C GLY A 62 -19.61 11.65 -29.62
N ALA A 63 -18.42 12.22 -29.75
CA ALA A 63 -17.26 11.86 -28.91
C ALA A 63 -17.46 12.28 -27.44
N GLY A 64 -18.05 13.45 -27.20
CA GLY A 64 -18.38 13.93 -25.85
C GLY A 64 -19.42 13.05 -25.14
N VAL A 65 -20.48 12.65 -25.83
CA VAL A 65 -21.54 11.78 -25.27
C VAL A 65 -20.99 10.37 -25.02
N SER A 66 -20.20 9.83 -25.93
CA SER A 66 -19.57 8.50 -25.76
C SER A 66 -18.58 8.50 -24.59
N GLY A 67 -17.82 9.59 -24.38
CA GLY A 67 -16.93 9.76 -23.25
C GLY A 67 -17.66 9.85 -21.91
N LEU A 68 -18.80 10.57 -21.86
CA LEU A 68 -19.63 10.69 -20.66
C LEU A 68 -20.30 9.37 -20.29
N LEU A 69 -20.82 8.62 -21.26
CA LEU A 69 -21.43 7.30 -21.03
C LEU A 69 -20.36 6.27 -20.61
N GLY A 70 -19.18 6.30 -21.20
CA GLY A 70 -18.04 5.45 -20.81
C GLY A 70 -17.57 5.75 -19.38
N SER A 71 -17.49 7.01 -18.99
CA SER A 71 -17.12 7.41 -17.64
C SER A 71 -18.15 6.99 -16.59
N ALA A 72 -19.46 7.05 -16.91
CA ALA A 72 -20.53 6.61 -16.02
C ALA A 72 -20.49 5.08 -15.77
N THR A 73 -20.20 4.30 -16.80
CA THR A 73 -20.10 2.82 -16.65
C THR A 73 -18.87 2.40 -15.85
N ILE A 74 -17.74 3.14 -15.94
CA ILE A 74 -16.55 2.88 -15.14
C ILE A 74 -16.81 3.14 -13.65
N VAL A 75 -17.53 4.20 -13.30
CA VAL A 75 -17.86 4.52 -11.90
C VAL A 75 -18.72 3.42 -11.27
N PHE A 76 -19.74 2.92 -11.98
CA PHE A 76 -20.59 1.83 -11.46
C PHE A 76 -19.86 0.49 -11.34
N SER A 77 -18.91 0.19 -12.21
CA SER A 77 -18.11 -1.04 -12.11
C SER A 77 -17.13 -1.00 -10.94
N ASP A 78 -16.56 0.17 -10.65
CA ASP A 78 -15.59 0.37 -9.55
C ASP A 78 -16.27 0.20 -8.18
N GLU A 79 -17.47 0.71 -7.99
CA GLU A 79 -18.23 0.55 -6.74
C GLU A 79 -18.63 -0.92 -6.49
N ALA A 80 -19.00 -1.66 -7.54
CA ALA A 80 -19.30 -3.09 -7.43
C ALA A 80 -18.06 -3.94 -7.10
N GLU A 81 -16.88 -3.52 -7.58
CA GLU A 81 -15.61 -4.22 -7.34
C GLU A 81 -14.98 -3.90 -5.98
N HIS A 82 -15.11 -2.64 -5.52
CA HIS A 82 -14.41 -2.15 -4.31
C HIS A 82 -15.31 -1.88 -3.10
N GLY A 83 -16.64 -1.99 -3.24
CA GLY A 83 -17.61 -1.58 -2.21
C GLY A 83 -17.78 -0.06 -2.15
N LEU A 84 -18.43 0.45 -1.10
CA LEU A 84 -18.63 1.88 -0.89
C LEU A 84 -17.28 2.59 -0.69
N GLU A 85 -17.10 3.76 -1.31
CA GLU A 85 -15.90 4.55 -1.15
C GLU A 85 -15.71 4.98 0.32
N CYS A 86 -14.51 4.72 0.85
CA CYS A 86 -14.21 4.99 2.25
C CYS A 86 -13.90 6.48 2.46
N PRO A 87 -14.43 7.10 3.54
CA PRO A 87 -14.07 8.46 3.90
C PRO A 87 -12.55 8.62 4.15
N SER A 88 -12.02 9.78 3.85
CA SER A 88 -10.64 10.11 4.22
C SER A 88 -10.56 10.54 5.68
N TYR A 89 -9.85 9.77 6.50
CA TYR A 89 -9.64 10.08 7.90
C TYR A 89 -8.32 10.84 8.14
N PRO A 90 -8.27 11.73 9.15
CA PRO A 90 -7.08 12.52 9.48
C PRO A 90 -6.06 11.69 10.27
N TRP A 91 -5.30 10.83 9.59
CA TRP A 91 -4.25 10.04 10.22
C TRP A 91 -3.07 10.93 10.64
N PRO A 92 -2.63 10.92 11.91
CA PRO A 92 -1.51 11.75 12.39
C PRO A 92 -0.22 11.51 11.60
N HIS A 93 0.06 10.28 11.23
CA HIS A 93 1.27 9.88 10.53
C HIS A 93 1.26 10.11 9.00
N LYS A 94 0.18 10.67 8.43
CA LYS A 94 0.05 10.88 6.96
C LYS A 94 0.89 12.07 6.45
N GLY A 95 1.27 13.01 7.29
CA GLY A 95 2.06 14.19 6.91
C GLY A 95 3.47 13.84 6.41
N ILE A 96 4.09 14.78 5.66
CA ILE A 96 5.41 14.57 5.02
C ILE A 96 6.51 14.26 6.04
N LEU A 97 6.49 14.93 7.20
CA LEU A 97 7.46 14.74 8.30
C LEU A 97 6.81 14.19 9.58
N SER A 98 5.58 13.71 9.48
CA SER A 98 4.86 13.17 10.63
C SER A 98 5.36 11.77 10.96
N SER A 99 5.46 11.50 12.27
CA SER A 99 5.76 10.19 12.85
C SER A 99 4.49 9.43 13.23
N TYR A 100 4.64 8.17 13.59
CA TYR A 100 3.58 7.41 14.23
C TYR A 100 3.35 7.88 15.67
N ASP A 101 2.15 7.68 16.17
CA ASP A 101 1.85 7.75 17.60
C ASP A 101 2.17 6.39 18.24
N HIS A 102 3.30 6.30 18.94
CA HIS A 102 3.80 5.08 19.55
C HIS A 102 2.87 4.54 20.65
N SER A 103 2.17 5.41 21.35
CA SER A 103 1.14 5.00 22.31
C SER A 103 -0.04 4.33 21.60
N SER A 104 -0.45 4.87 20.46
CA SER A 104 -1.46 4.24 19.60
C SER A 104 -1.00 2.89 19.05
N ILE A 105 0.29 2.74 18.71
CA ILE A 105 0.85 1.43 18.27
C ILE A 105 0.77 0.41 19.42
N ARG A 106 1.14 0.79 20.66
CA ARG A 106 1.07 -0.08 21.84
C ARG A 106 -0.38 -0.55 22.09
N ARG A 107 -1.34 0.38 22.15
CA ARG A 107 -2.77 0.05 22.30
C ARG A 107 -3.28 -0.79 21.13
N GLY A 108 -2.88 -0.46 19.89
CA GLY A 108 -3.27 -1.21 18.71
C GLY A 108 -2.75 -2.65 18.71
N HIS A 109 -1.54 -2.86 19.23
CA HIS A 109 -1.00 -4.21 19.44
C HIS A 109 -1.80 -4.99 20.49
N GLN A 110 -2.22 -4.33 21.60
CA GLN A 110 -3.10 -4.95 22.58
C GLN A 110 -4.44 -5.37 21.97
N VAL A 111 -5.06 -4.51 21.15
CA VAL A 111 -6.29 -4.86 20.42
C VAL A 111 -6.05 -6.03 19.47
N TYR A 112 -4.93 -6.05 18.73
CA TYR A 112 -4.59 -7.16 17.87
C TYR A 112 -4.49 -8.47 18.65
N GLN A 113 -3.74 -8.49 19.75
CA GLN A 113 -3.54 -9.70 20.57
C GLN A 113 -4.86 -10.24 21.16
N LEU A 114 -5.69 -9.36 21.69
CA LEU A 114 -6.90 -9.76 22.42
C LEU A 114 -8.09 -10.06 21.51
N VAL A 115 -8.15 -9.42 20.33
CA VAL A 115 -9.32 -9.51 19.43
C VAL A 115 -8.99 -10.19 18.11
N CYS A 116 -7.93 -9.77 17.43
CA CYS A 116 -7.69 -10.15 16.04
C CYS A 116 -6.86 -11.44 15.89
N ALA A 117 -5.92 -11.68 16.81
CA ALA A 117 -4.96 -12.79 16.71
C ALA A 117 -5.60 -14.18 16.81
N SER A 118 -6.85 -14.26 17.30
CA SER A 118 -7.62 -15.53 17.33
C SER A 118 -7.93 -16.07 15.92
N CYS A 119 -8.00 -15.20 14.92
CA CYS A 119 -8.35 -15.56 13.54
C CYS A 119 -7.30 -15.12 12.51
N HIS A 120 -6.61 -14.00 12.74
CA HIS A 120 -5.68 -13.39 11.79
C HIS A 120 -4.23 -13.56 12.19
N SER A 121 -3.41 -14.07 11.28
CA SER A 121 -1.96 -14.11 11.42
C SER A 121 -1.31 -12.75 11.13
N MET A 122 -0.09 -12.55 11.65
CA MET A 122 0.86 -11.50 11.26
C MET A 122 2.23 -12.11 11.04
N SER A 123 2.36 -12.90 9.99
CA SER A 123 3.51 -13.77 9.73
C SER A 123 4.81 -13.04 9.40
N LEU A 124 4.76 -11.75 9.09
CA LEU A 124 5.94 -10.95 8.74
C LEU A 124 6.50 -10.14 9.92
N VAL A 125 5.77 -10.05 11.04
CA VAL A 125 6.18 -9.30 12.22
C VAL A 125 6.84 -10.22 13.24
N SER A 126 7.97 -9.79 13.81
CA SER A 126 8.71 -10.47 14.87
C SER A 126 8.59 -9.67 16.16
N TYR A 127 8.77 -10.32 17.32
CA TYR A 127 8.76 -9.63 18.61
C TYR A 127 9.82 -8.54 18.69
N ARG A 128 11.02 -8.74 18.11
CA ARG A 128 12.09 -7.73 18.07
C ARG A 128 11.68 -6.42 17.42
N ASP A 129 10.71 -6.46 16.48
CA ASP A 129 10.26 -5.27 15.74
C ASP A 129 9.46 -4.31 16.63
N LEU A 130 8.91 -4.81 17.75
CA LEU A 130 8.20 -4.02 18.76
C LEU A 130 9.12 -3.28 19.72
N VAL A 131 10.41 -3.70 19.82
CA VAL A 131 11.37 -3.13 20.76
C VAL A 131 11.69 -1.69 20.40
N GLY A 132 11.53 -0.79 21.38
CA GLY A 132 11.77 0.65 21.18
C GLY A 132 10.68 1.38 20.39
N VAL A 133 9.67 0.65 19.91
CA VAL A 133 8.50 1.21 19.21
C VAL A 133 7.29 1.22 20.16
N ALA A 134 6.86 0.09 20.63
CA ALA A 134 5.69 -0.06 21.49
C ALA A 134 6.05 -0.48 22.93
N TYR A 135 7.15 -1.20 23.08
CA TYR A 135 7.58 -1.83 24.33
C TYR A 135 9.08 -1.70 24.54
N THR A 136 9.52 -1.87 25.79
CA THR A 136 10.93 -2.05 26.13
C THR A 136 11.43 -3.44 25.72
N GLU A 137 12.74 -3.63 25.71
CA GLU A 137 13.32 -4.94 25.37
C GLU A 137 12.93 -6.01 26.39
N GLU A 138 12.89 -5.64 27.69
CA GLU A 138 12.51 -6.55 28.77
C GLU A 138 11.05 -6.99 28.66
N GLU A 139 10.13 -6.03 28.45
CA GLU A 139 8.71 -6.32 28.23
C GLU A 139 8.51 -7.24 27.04
N THR A 140 9.20 -6.96 25.92
CA THR A 140 9.05 -7.75 24.71
C THR A 140 9.63 -9.16 24.87
N LYS A 141 10.73 -9.32 25.60
CA LYS A 141 11.30 -10.64 25.93
C LYS A 141 10.35 -11.45 26.81
N ALA A 142 9.73 -10.84 27.81
CA ALA A 142 8.76 -11.49 28.66
C ALA A 142 7.55 -11.96 27.84
N MET A 143 7.00 -11.08 27.01
CA MET A 143 5.89 -11.38 26.12
C MET A 143 6.22 -12.51 25.11
N ALA A 144 7.41 -12.51 24.52
CA ALA A 144 7.85 -13.58 23.63
C ALA A 144 7.98 -14.93 24.36
N ALA A 145 8.48 -14.92 25.61
CA ALA A 145 8.68 -16.14 26.40
C ALA A 145 7.38 -16.82 26.85
N GLU A 146 6.27 -16.09 26.85
CA GLU A 146 4.94 -16.67 27.14
C GLU A 146 4.43 -17.59 26.02
N ILE A 147 5.01 -17.49 24.83
CA ILE A 147 4.60 -18.26 23.64
C ILE A 147 5.51 -19.48 23.49
N GLU A 148 4.92 -20.64 23.29
CA GLU A 148 5.66 -21.86 22.95
C GLU A 148 5.90 -21.92 21.44
N VAL A 149 7.16 -22.12 21.06
CA VAL A 149 7.59 -22.24 19.67
C VAL A 149 8.18 -23.62 19.44
N VAL A 150 7.69 -24.30 18.40
CA VAL A 150 8.28 -25.58 17.95
C VAL A 150 9.58 -25.26 17.21
N ASP A 151 10.67 -25.81 17.68
CA ASP A 151 12.02 -25.65 17.14
C ASP A 151 12.67 -27.02 16.89
N GLY A 152 13.78 -27.03 16.17
CA GLY A 152 14.49 -28.28 15.88
C GLY A 152 14.69 -28.49 14.36
N PRO A 153 15.12 -29.70 13.98
CA PRO A 153 15.38 -30.87 14.85
C PRO A 153 16.60 -30.71 15.76
N ASN A 154 16.58 -31.37 16.93
CA ASN A 154 17.73 -31.55 17.80
C ASN A 154 18.76 -32.51 17.17
N ASP A 155 19.87 -32.78 17.87
CA ASP A 155 20.92 -33.68 17.40
C ASP A 155 20.41 -35.13 17.17
N GLU A 156 19.26 -35.48 17.75
CA GLU A 156 18.60 -36.79 17.63
C GLU A 156 17.55 -36.80 16.52
N GLY A 157 17.30 -35.65 15.87
CA GLY A 157 16.33 -35.49 14.78
C GLY A 157 14.88 -35.23 15.25
N GLU A 158 14.67 -34.95 16.53
CA GLU A 158 13.36 -34.70 17.10
C GLU A 158 13.05 -33.19 17.17
N MET A 159 11.77 -32.85 16.93
CA MET A 159 11.26 -31.52 17.15
C MET A 159 10.96 -31.31 18.64
N PHE A 160 11.35 -30.15 19.17
CA PHE A 160 11.11 -29.81 20.56
C PHE A 160 10.42 -28.45 20.69
N THR A 161 9.77 -28.22 21.83
CA THR A 161 9.11 -26.97 22.14
C THR A 161 10.00 -26.14 23.08
N ARG A 162 10.13 -24.87 22.79
CA ARG A 162 10.84 -23.91 23.64
C ARG A 162 10.06 -22.63 23.83
N PRO A 163 10.36 -21.84 24.88
CA PRO A 163 9.90 -20.48 24.99
C PRO A 163 10.35 -19.63 23.79
N GLY A 164 9.48 -18.74 23.32
CA GLY A 164 9.79 -17.84 22.22
C GLY A 164 10.90 -16.86 22.56
N LYS A 165 11.56 -16.36 21.53
CA LYS A 165 12.65 -15.36 21.57
C LYS A 165 12.24 -14.13 20.77
N LEU A 166 12.95 -13.04 20.93
CA LEU A 166 12.73 -11.79 20.17
C LEU A 166 12.79 -11.98 18.64
N SER A 167 13.56 -12.97 18.17
CA SER A 167 13.67 -13.29 16.73
C SER A 167 12.45 -14.02 16.16
N ASP A 168 11.63 -14.59 17.04
CA ASP A 168 10.50 -15.40 16.58
C ASP A 168 9.37 -14.49 16.11
N ARG A 169 8.60 -15.00 15.17
CA ARG A 169 7.46 -14.31 14.60
C ARG A 169 6.21 -14.52 15.45
N PHE A 170 5.23 -13.68 15.24
CA PHE A 170 3.95 -13.83 15.91
C PHE A 170 3.33 -15.20 15.58
N PRO A 171 2.69 -15.87 16.57
CA PRO A 171 2.08 -17.16 16.37
C PRO A 171 0.97 -17.09 15.33
N GLN A 172 0.82 -18.18 14.58
CA GLN A 172 -0.27 -18.31 13.64
C GLN A 172 -1.46 -19.02 14.29
N PRO A 173 -2.69 -18.51 14.14
CA PRO A 173 -3.87 -19.12 14.77
C PRO A 173 -4.25 -20.47 14.20
N TYR A 174 -3.86 -20.76 12.95
CA TYR A 174 -4.17 -22.00 12.25
C TYR A 174 -2.93 -22.62 11.64
N ALA A 175 -2.86 -23.95 11.66
CA ALA A 175 -1.74 -24.69 11.10
C ALA A 175 -1.64 -24.58 9.56
N ASN A 176 -2.77 -24.40 8.88
CA ASN A 176 -2.85 -24.26 7.43
C ASN A 176 -4.16 -23.59 6.99
N GLU A 177 -4.24 -23.24 5.71
CA GLU A 177 -5.42 -22.58 5.12
C GLU A 177 -6.69 -23.42 5.23
N ALA A 178 -6.60 -24.74 5.09
CA ALA A 178 -7.77 -25.63 5.17
C ALA A 178 -8.39 -25.61 6.59
N ALA A 179 -7.55 -25.62 7.63
CA ALA A 179 -7.98 -25.49 9.01
C ALA A 179 -8.61 -24.11 9.29
N ALA A 180 -8.03 -23.04 8.73
CA ALA A 180 -8.57 -21.70 8.85
C ALA A 180 -9.95 -21.58 8.20
N ARG A 181 -10.13 -22.10 6.98
CA ARG A 181 -11.43 -22.09 6.30
C ARG A 181 -12.48 -22.93 7.01
N PHE A 182 -12.09 -24.07 7.54
CA PHE A 182 -13.00 -24.93 8.30
C PHE A 182 -13.54 -24.21 9.53
N ALA A 183 -12.66 -23.54 10.29
CA ALA A 183 -13.04 -22.81 11.50
C ALA A 183 -13.87 -21.55 11.21
N ASN A 184 -13.76 -20.96 10.01
CA ASN A 184 -14.40 -19.70 9.63
C ASN A 184 -15.49 -19.85 8.57
N GLY A 185 -16.22 -20.96 8.54
CA GLY A 185 -17.36 -21.17 7.64
C GLY A 185 -17.01 -21.12 6.14
N GLY A 186 -15.79 -21.52 5.78
CA GLY A 186 -15.27 -21.51 4.42
C GLY A 186 -14.46 -20.25 4.03
N ALA A 187 -14.56 -19.17 4.83
CA ALA A 187 -13.78 -17.96 4.61
C ALA A 187 -12.34 -18.12 5.13
N TYR A 188 -11.38 -17.50 4.44
CA TYR A 188 -9.99 -17.45 4.88
C TYR A 188 -9.66 -16.09 5.46
N PRO A 189 -9.38 -15.95 6.77
CA PRO A 189 -8.93 -14.70 7.36
C PRO A 189 -7.55 -14.31 6.78
N PRO A 190 -7.40 -13.15 6.13
CA PRO A 190 -6.12 -12.75 5.57
C PRO A 190 -5.07 -12.45 6.64
N ASP A 191 -3.79 -12.63 6.30
CA ASP A 191 -2.67 -12.13 7.09
C ASP A 191 -2.70 -10.60 7.16
N LEU A 192 -2.54 -10.04 8.35
CA LEU A 192 -2.66 -8.61 8.60
C LEU A 192 -1.33 -7.83 8.46
N SER A 193 -0.19 -8.50 8.28
CA SER A 193 1.14 -7.85 8.26
C SER A 193 1.22 -6.70 7.23
N LEU A 194 0.60 -6.87 6.06
CA LEU A 194 0.64 -5.88 4.96
C LEU A 194 -0.76 -5.41 4.55
N ILE A 195 -1.78 -5.62 5.36
CA ILE A 195 -3.17 -5.38 4.97
C ILE A 195 -3.44 -3.94 4.54
N THR A 196 -2.83 -2.95 5.19
CA THR A 196 -2.98 -1.53 4.85
C THR A 196 -2.32 -1.15 3.53
N LYS A 197 -1.43 -1.99 2.98
CA LYS A 197 -0.84 -1.84 1.64
C LYS A 197 -1.52 -2.72 0.59
N ALA A 198 -2.13 -3.81 1.03
CA ALA A 198 -2.77 -4.80 0.16
C ALA A 198 -4.24 -4.45 -0.19
N ARG A 199 -4.78 -3.35 0.30
CA ARG A 199 -6.16 -2.90 0.02
C ARG A 199 -6.17 -1.51 -0.57
N HIS A 200 -7.10 -1.30 -1.50
CA HIS A 200 -7.39 0.03 -2.03
C HIS A 200 -7.80 0.95 -0.87
N ASN A 201 -7.37 2.21 -0.88
CA ASN A 201 -7.56 3.19 0.19
C ASN A 201 -6.97 2.79 1.57
N GLY A 202 -6.24 1.68 1.65
CA GLY A 202 -5.37 1.26 2.74
C GLY A 202 -6.00 1.37 4.13
N GLN A 203 -5.38 2.21 4.97
CA GLN A 203 -5.81 2.41 6.36
C GLN A 203 -7.23 2.97 6.50
N ASN A 204 -7.71 3.81 5.56
CA ASN A 204 -9.08 4.31 5.60
C ASN A 204 -10.07 3.16 5.39
N TYR A 205 -9.77 2.25 4.46
CA TYR A 205 -10.58 1.07 4.22
C TYR A 205 -10.66 0.15 5.43
N VAL A 206 -9.52 -0.18 6.06
CA VAL A 206 -9.51 -1.06 7.22
C VAL A 206 -10.29 -0.43 8.38
N PHE A 207 -10.15 0.87 8.62
CA PHE A 207 -10.91 1.58 9.66
C PHE A 207 -12.40 1.59 9.35
N ALA A 208 -12.79 1.96 8.13
CA ALA A 208 -14.19 1.98 7.70
C ALA A 208 -14.82 0.58 7.78
N LEU A 209 -14.06 -0.47 7.41
CA LEU A 209 -14.51 -1.85 7.51
C LEU A 209 -14.78 -2.25 8.97
N LEU A 210 -13.87 -1.95 9.89
CA LEU A 210 -14.00 -2.34 11.30
C LEU A 210 -15.15 -1.64 12.01
N THR A 211 -15.43 -0.37 11.66
CA THR A 211 -16.47 0.46 12.30
C THR A 211 -17.75 0.58 11.47
N GLY A 212 -17.77 -0.01 10.29
CA GLY A 212 -18.84 0.16 9.30
C GLY A 212 -19.95 -0.87 9.32
N TYR A 213 -19.98 -1.79 10.28
CA TYR A 213 -21.05 -2.77 10.40
C TYR A 213 -22.40 -2.11 10.64
N ARG A 214 -23.41 -2.51 9.86
CA ARG A 214 -24.77 -1.99 9.91
C ARG A 214 -25.78 -3.13 9.72
N ASP A 215 -27.02 -2.88 10.08
CA ASP A 215 -28.11 -3.75 9.65
C ASP A 215 -28.33 -3.63 8.13
N PRO A 216 -28.63 -4.74 7.45
CA PRO A 216 -28.88 -4.71 6.02
C PRO A 216 -30.09 -3.80 5.69
N PRO A 217 -30.00 -2.96 4.65
CA PRO A 217 -31.12 -2.12 4.25
C PRO A 217 -32.30 -2.94 3.74
N ALA A 218 -33.49 -2.34 3.74
CA ALA A 218 -34.71 -2.99 3.29
C ALA A 218 -34.57 -3.56 1.86
N GLY A 219 -34.90 -4.83 1.70
CA GLY A 219 -34.80 -5.54 0.41
C GLY A 219 -33.46 -6.25 0.17
N VAL A 220 -32.48 -6.09 1.06
CA VAL A 220 -31.21 -6.83 1.01
C VAL A 220 -31.26 -8.01 1.97
N SER A 221 -31.20 -9.23 1.44
CA SER A 221 -31.08 -10.45 2.24
C SER A 221 -29.63 -10.89 2.30
N ILE A 222 -29.10 -11.10 3.51
CA ILE A 222 -27.75 -11.61 3.73
C ILE A 222 -27.85 -13.11 4.03
N ARG A 223 -26.95 -13.89 3.41
CA ARG A 223 -26.84 -15.33 3.68
C ARG A 223 -26.49 -15.55 5.15
N GLU A 224 -27.02 -16.60 5.75
CA GLU A 224 -26.72 -17.03 7.11
C GLU A 224 -25.18 -17.21 7.29
N GLY A 225 -24.64 -16.71 8.39
CA GLY A 225 -23.21 -16.71 8.69
C GLY A 225 -22.42 -15.57 8.06
N LEU A 226 -23.07 -14.66 7.32
CA LEU A 226 -22.45 -13.43 6.82
C LEU A 226 -23.04 -12.20 7.50
N HIS A 227 -22.27 -11.11 7.52
CA HIS A 227 -22.64 -9.84 8.13
C HIS A 227 -22.64 -8.73 7.08
N TYR A 228 -23.58 -7.78 7.20
CA TYR A 228 -23.62 -6.65 6.27
C TYR A 228 -22.58 -5.61 6.61
N ASN A 229 -21.77 -5.27 5.61
CA ASN A 229 -20.81 -4.17 5.69
C ASN A 229 -20.72 -3.48 4.32
N PRO A 230 -21.15 -2.22 4.19
CA PRO A 230 -21.20 -1.53 2.89
C PRO A 230 -19.82 -1.27 2.28
N TYR A 231 -18.75 -1.26 3.10
CA TYR A 231 -17.39 -1.04 2.62
C TYR A 231 -16.73 -2.32 2.07
N PHE A 232 -17.28 -3.48 2.39
CA PHE A 232 -16.78 -4.74 1.85
C PHE A 232 -17.36 -4.99 0.45
N PRO A 233 -16.57 -5.43 -0.54
CA PRO A 233 -17.06 -5.77 -1.87
C PRO A 233 -18.25 -6.74 -1.81
N GLY A 234 -19.35 -6.37 -2.46
CA GLY A 234 -20.59 -7.15 -2.40
C GLY A 234 -21.40 -6.99 -1.11
N GLY A 235 -20.98 -6.18 -0.16
CA GLY A 235 -21.75 -5.82 1.04
C GLY A 235 -21.91 -6.93 2.10
N ALA A 236 -21.40 -8.15 1.87
CA ALA A 236 -21.56 -9.29 2.77
C ALA A 236 -20.19 -9.90 3.13
N ILE A 237 -19.81 -9.82 4.39
CA ILE A 237 -18.52 -10.28 4.91
C ILE A 237 -18.70 -11.42 5.92
N ALA A 238 -17.81 -12.42 5.90
CA ALA A 238 -17.84 -13.53 6.85
C ALA A 238 -17.30 -13.12 8.25
N MET A 239 -16.46 -12.09 8.33
CA MET A 239 -15.95 -11.59 9.61
C MET A 239 -17.09 -10.94 10.42
N PRO A 240 -17.37 -11.37 11.65
CA PRO A 240 -18.35 -10.71 12.51
C PRO A 240 -17.82 -9.36 13.00
N LYS A 241 -18.72 -8.53 13.55
CA LYS A 241 -18.31 -7.30 14.25
C LYS A 241 -17.55 -7.67 15.52
N MET A 242 -16.26 -7.39 15.56
CA MET A 242 -15.37 -7.75 16.68
C MET A 242 -15.15 -6.59 17.66
N LEU A 243 -15.20 -5.34 17.20
CA LEU A 243 -14.97 -4.17 18.03
C LEU A 243 -16.30 -3.69 18.64
N ASN A 244 -16.40 -3.79 19.96
CA ASN A 244 -17.49 -3.25 20.75
C ASN A 244 -16.90 -2.39 21.86
N ASP A 245 -17.61 -1.36 22.29
CA ASP A 245 -17.13 -0.49 23.37
C ASP A 245 -16.77 -1.30 24.62
N GLY A 246 -15.57 -1.09 25.13
CA GLY A 246 -15.05 -1.81 26.30
C GLY A 246 -14.58 -3.25 26.01
N ALA A 247 -14.39 -3.67 24.76
CA ALA A 247 -13.87 -5.00 24.42
C ALA A 247 -12.43 -5.23 24.90
N VAL A 248 -11.67 -4.17 25.11
CA VAL A 248 -10.29 -4.20 25.62
C VAL A 248 -10.18 -3.20 26.76
N GLU A 249 -9.42 -3.51 27.79
CA GLU A 249 -9.02 -2.58 28.84
C GLU A 249 -7.59 -2.12 28.56
N TYR A 250 -7.42 -0.81 28.35
CA TYR A 250 -6.12 -0.23 28.08
C TYR A 250 -5.35 0.07 29.37
N GLU A 251 -4.07 -0.26 29.40
CA GLU A 251 -3.18 -0.02 30.54
C GLU A 251 -3.01 1.47 30.88
N ASP A 252 -3.14 2.35 29.86
CA ASP A 252 -2.99 3.80 30.00
C ASP A 252 -4.29 4.52 30.40
N GLY A 253 -5.38 3.77 30.61
CA GLY A 253 -6.67 4.30 31.04
C GLY A 253 -7.46 5.07 29.98
N VAL A 254 -7.03 5.03 28.72
CA VAL A 254 -7.79 5.62 27.60
C VAL A 254 -9.09 4.83 27.39
N PRO A 255 -10.24 5.49 27.20
CA PRO A 255 -11.50 4.77 26.95
C PRO A 255 -11.44 3.94 25.68
N ALA A 256 -11.67 2.63 25.79
CA ALA A 256 -11.66 1.70 24.67
C ALA A 256 -13.01 1.71 23.93
N THR A 257 -13.32 2.81 23.27
CA THR A 257 -14.47 2.90 22.37
C THR A 257 -14.16 2.19 21.04
N GLU A 258 -15.19 1.74 20.32
CA GLU A 258 -15.06 1.13 18.99
C GLU A 258 -14.16 1.96 18.06
N ALA A 259 -14.40 3.28 18.00
CA ALA A 259 -13.64 4.19 17.16
C ALA A 259 -12.17 4.33 17.61
N GLN A 260 -11.91 4.37 18.92
CA GLN A 260 -10.56 4.47 19.47
C GLN A 260 -9.78 3.18 19.21
N MET A 261 -10.36 2.01 19.49
CA MET A 261 -9.75 0.71 19.22
C MET A 261 -9.50 0.53 17.72
N GLY A 262 -10.46 0.92 16.86
CA GLY A 262 -10.30 0.91 15.42
C GLY A 262 -9.14 1.79 14.95
N LYS A 263 -9.01 3.02 15.48
CA LYS A 263 -7.89 3.92 15.19
C LYS A 263 -6.56 3.31 15.63
N ASP A 264 -6.49 2.80 16.83
CA ASP A 264 -5.25 2.28 17.41
C ASP A 264 -4.79 1.03 16.68
N VAL A 265 -5.67 0.06 16.42
CA VAL A 265 -5.30 -1.15 15.67
C VAL A 265 -4.89 -0.83 14.23
N VAL A 266 -5.57 0.11 13.54
CA VAL A 266 -5.17 0.51 12.18
C VAL A 266 -3.83 1.25 12.19
N THR A 267 -3.52 2.03 13.22
CA THR A 267 -2.20 2.66 13.37
C THR A 267 -1.12 1.59 13.54
N PHE A 268 -1.36 0.59 14.38
CA PHE A 268 -0.46 -0.57 14.54
C PHE A 268 -0.27 -1.33 13.23
N LEU A 269 -1.35 -1.65 12.51
CA LEU A 269 -1.27 -2.34 11.21
C LEU A 269 -0.57 -1.49 10.13
N SER A 270 -0.70 -0.17 10.20
CA SER A 270 0.01 0.74 9.29
C SER A 270 1.50 0.78 9.57
N TRP A 271 1.87 0.74 10.84
CA TRP A 271 3.26 0.60 11.26
C TRP A 271 3.83 -0.77 10.86
N ALA A 272 3.10 -1.85 11.11
CA ALA A 272 3.53 -3.21 10.74
C ALA A 272 3.82 -3.35 9.23
N ALA A 273 3.04 -2.65 8.39
CA ALA A 273 3.25 -2.64 6.94
C ALA A 273 4.40 -1.72 6.48
N GLU A 274 4.82 -0.75 7.28
CA GLU A 274 5.92 0.19 6.99
C GLU A 274 6.65 0.61 8.29
N PRO A 275 7.35 -0.29 8.96
CA PRO A 275 8.04 0.03 10.19
C PRO A 275 9.14 1.10 10.00
N GLU A 276 9.76 1.15 8.82
CA GLU A 276 10.80 2.12 8.46
C GLU A 276 10.25 3.46 7.92
N MET A 277 8.95 3.71 7.97
CA MET A 277 8.33 4.91 7.38
C MET A 277 8.96 6.22 7.89
N GLU A 278 9.22 6.30 9.19
CA GLU A 278 9.79 7.50 9.82
C GLU A 278 11.22 7.76 9.35
N GLU A 279 12.04 6.72 9.34
CA GLU A 279 13.42 6.79 8.84
C GLU A 279 13.45 7.14 7.35
N ARG A 280 12.59 6.52 6.56
CA ARG A 280 12.45 6.80 5.12
C ARG A 280 12.06 8.25 4.87
N LYS A 281 11.12 8.82 5.63
CA LYS A 281 10.72 10.23 5.52
C LYS A 281 11.87 11.17 5.87
N LEU A 282 12.57 10.91 6.98
CA LEU A 282 13.71 11.71 7.41
C LEU A 282 14.86 11.64 6.41
N MET A 283 15.17 10.44 5.93
CA MET A 283 16.18 10.21 4.90
C MET A 283 15.81 10.95 3.60
N GLY A 284 14.56 10.82 3.17
CA GLY A 284 14.04 11.52 1.99
C GLY A 284 14.19 13.03 2.10
N PHE A 285 13.83 13.61 3.24
CA PHE A 285 14.01 15.04 3.49
C PHE A 285 15.47 15.48 3.39
N LYS A 286 16.39 14.73 4.03
CA LYS A 286 17.85 15.00 3.97
C LYS A 286 18.36 14.97 2.52
N TRP A 287 17.97 13.96 1.74
CA TRP A 287 18.40 13.84 0.35
C TRP A 287 17.79 14.92 -0.56
N ILE A 288 16.52 15.25 -0.39
CA ILE A 288 15.89 16.35 -1.15
C ILE A 288 16.62 17.66 -0.89
N PHE A 289 16.98 17.95 0.37
CA PHE A 289 17.73 19.15 0.72
C PHE A 289 19.10 19.18 0.04
N VAL A 290 19.90 18.14 0.16
CA VAL A 290 21.23 18.05 -0.45
C VAL A 290 21.18 18.14 -1.97
N LEU A 291 20.25 17.41 -2.60
CA LEU A 291 20.07 17.43 -4.05
C LEU A 291 19.56 18.79 -4.56
N SER A 292 18.74 19.50 -3.79
CA SER A 292 18.31 20.86 -4.12
C SER A 292 19.49 21.83 -4.13
N LEU A 293 20.38 21.77 -3.14
CA LEU A 293 21.62 22.57 -3.14
C LEU A 293 22.51 22.22 -4.34
N ALA A 294 22.69 20.95 -4.63
CA ALA A 294 23.47 20.49 -5.79
C ALA A 294 22.86 21.00 -7.12
N LEU A 295 21.53 20.97 -7.24
CA LEU A 295 20.82 21.48 -8.40
C LEU A 295 21.02 22.99 -8.58
N LEU A 296 20.90 23.77 -7.49
CA LEU A 296 21.17 25.21 -7.51
C LEU A 296 22.60 25.51 -7.94
N GLN A 297 23.56 24.78 -7.38
CA GLN A 297 24.98 24.90 -7.74
C GLN A 297 25.22 24.57 -9.22
N ALA A 298 24.66 23.48 -9.71
CA ALA A 298 24.77 23.06 -11.11
C ALA A 298 24.09 24.09 -12.06
N GLY A 299 22.91 24.60 -11.67
CA GLY A 299 22.20 25.64 -12.41
C GLY A 299 23.00 26.96 -12.48
N TYR A 300 23.58 27.39 -11.34
CA TYR A 300 24.47 28.56 -11.29
C TYR A 300 25.70 28.35 -12.17
N TYR A 301 26.39 27.23 -12.04
CA TYR A 301 27.57 26.91 -12.87
C TYR A 301 27.23 26.89 -14.36
N ARG A 302 26.12 26.26 -14.75
CA ARG A 302 25.62 26.28 -16.13
C ARG A 302 25.40 27.70 -16.60
N ARG A 303 24.71 28.53 -15.83
CA ARG A 303 24.46 29.95 -16.16
C ARG A 303 25.78 30.72 -16.35
N LEU A 304 26.73 30.53 -15.47
CA LEU A 304 28.06 31.15 -15.55
C LEU A 304 28.78 30.78 -16.83
N ARG A 305 28.84 29.49 -17.15
CA ARG A 305 29.51 28.98 -18.35
C ARG A 305 28.85 29.50 -19.65
N TRP A 306 27.53 29.56 -19.69
CA TRP A 306 26.81 30.01 -20.87
C TRP A 306 26.75 31.55 -20.99
N SER A 307 26.94 32.30 -19.96
CA SER A 307 26.90 33.77 -19.99
C SER A 307 27.95 34.36 -20.95
N THR A 308 29.16 33.81 -20.91
CA THR A 308 30.27 34.24 -21.80
C THR A 308 29.97 33.98 -23.27
N LEU A 309 29.32 32.84 -23.57
CA LEU A 309 28.92 32.53 -24.94
C LEU A 309 27.76 33.38 -25.45
N LYS A 310 26.77 33.64 -24.59
CA LYS A 310 25.60 34.44 -24.94
C LYS A 310 25.90 35.93 -25.07
N SER A 311 26.91 36.47 -24.37
CA SER A 311 27.33 37.85 -24.45
C SER A 311 28.40 38.10 -25.51
N ARG A 312 28.87 37.10 -26.24
CA ARG A 312 29.86 37.21 -27.30
C ARG A 312 29.30 38.04 -28.47
N LYS A 313 29.96 39.16 -28.80
CA LYS A 313 29.63 39.94 -30.00
C LYS A 313 30.22 39.21 -31.20
N LEU A 314 29.39 38.85 -32.15
CA LEU A 314 29.84 38.31 -33.45
C LEU A 314 30.05 39.52 -34.37
N VAL A 315 31.29 39.79 -34.77
CA VAL A 315 31.61 40.76 -35.83
C VAL A 315 31.61 39.94 -37.12
N ILE A 316 30.63 40.21 -37.97
CA ILE A 316 30.60 39.64 -39.33
C ILE A 316 31.25 40.67 -40.22
N ASP A 317 32.49 40.41 -40.68
CA ASP A 317 33.11 41.20 -41.71
C ASP A 317 32.39 40.86 -43.02
N ALA A 318 31.53 41.78 -43.49
CA ALA A 318 30.96 41.70 -44.80
C ALA A 318 32.10 41.95 -45.80
N VAL A 319 32.57 40.93 -46.44
CA VAL A 319 33.49 41.03 -47.60
C VAL A 319 32.62 41.49 -48.77
N ASN A 320 32.80 42.77 -49.19
CA ASN A 320 32.22 43.32 -50.43
C ASN A 320 32.97 42.79 -51.64
#